data_5ae195f0aade650b2fea39681ee6e893
#
_entry.id   5ae195f0aade650b2fea39681ee6e893
#
_cell.length_a   1.000
_cell.length_b   1.000
_cell.length_c   1.000
_cell.angle_alpha   90.00
_cell.angle_beta   90.00
_cell.angle_gamma   90.00
#
_symmetry.space_group_name_H-M   'P 1'
#
loop_
_entity.id
_entity.type
_entity.pdbx_description
1 polymer ?
#
loop_
_entity_poly.entity_id
_entity_poly.type
_entity_poly.pdbx_seq_one_letter_code
_entity_poly.pdbx_strand_id
1 'polypeptide(L)'
;FNFSIKNRIYLEDLHSMLRSVIFAEQMPAKQRFNITEVDRDFLLHWMSAHPKESTYPYYDSVAYWDNYCKFLLFGSNKKSPPPNIRVFNKVGDAYGFMLDVAYIIDTENKVEFMLSATISCNTDGIYNDDKYEYESIGYPFLAALGRAVWATLN
;
A
#
# COMPACT_ATOMS: atom_id res chain seq x y z
N PHE A 1 -20.00 -10.34 14.48
CA PHE A 1 -18.55 -10.43 14.71
C PHE A 1 -18.09 -9.33 15.68
N ASN A 2 -17.35 -9.69 16.72
CA ASN A 2 -16.92 -8.72 17.73
C ASN A 2 -15.49 -8.26 17.50
N PHE A 3 -15.32 -7.02 17.08
CA PHE A 3 -14.00 -6.40 16.87
C PHE A 3 -13.34 -5.86 18.15
N SER A 4 -14.05 -5.84 19.30
CA SER A 4 -13.50 -5.24 20.54
C SER A 4 -12.24 -5.92 21.06
N ILE A 5 -12.03 -7.19 20.70
CA ILE A 5 -10.87 -8.01 21.08
C ILE A 5 -9.77 -8.04 20.02
N LYS A 6 -9.94 -7.31 18.90
CA LYS A 6 -8.96 -7.24 17.83
C LYS A 6 -8.03 -6.07 18.03
N ASN A 7 -6.82 -6.21 17.53
CA ASN A 7 -5.87 -5.11 17.46
C ASN A 7 -6.46 -3.95 16.65
N ARG A 8 -6.17 -2.73 17.09
CA ARG A 8 -6.60 -1.51 16.42
C ARG A 8 -5.40 -0.64 16.15
N ILE A 9 -5.42 0.00 15.00
CA ILE A 9 -4.45 1.03 14.63
C ILE A 9 -5.18 2.13 13.88
N TYR A 10 -4.82 3.37 14.11
CA TYR A 10 -5.33 4.48 13.32
C TYR A 10 -4.58 4.60 12.00
N LEU A 11 -5.27 5.04 10.95
CA LEU A 11 -4.65 5.24 9.63
C LEU A 11 -3.50 6.25 9.68
N GLU A 12 -3.63 7.27 10.51
CA GLU A 12 -2.61 8.28 10.78
C GLU A 12 -1.34 7.69 11.41
N ASP A 13 -1.50 6.70 12.30
CA ASP A 13 -0.37 6.01 12.91
C ASP A 13 0.36 5.15 11.86
N LEU A 14 -0.37 4.42 11.01
CA LEU A 14 0.20 3.67 9.90
C LEU A 14 0.96 4.58 8.92
N HIS A 15 0.37 5.73 8.59
CA HIS A 15 1.01 6.74 7.76
C HIS A 15 2.32 7.24 8.40
N SER A 16 2.28 7.54 9.69
CA SER A 16 3.45 8.00 10.44
C SER A 16 4.53 6.92 10.56
N MET A 17 4.14 5.65 10.71
CA MET A 17 5.07 4.51 10.70
C MET A 17 5.77 4.37 9.36
N LEU A 18 5.03 4.42 8.24
CA LEU A 18 5.65 4.39 6.91
C LEU A 18 6.60 5.58 6.73
N ARG A 19 6.16 6.79 7.10
CA ARG A 19 7.00 7.99 7.05
C ARG A 19 8.30 7.82 7.83
N SER A 20 8.24 7.15 9.00
CA SER A 20 9.41 6.90 9.84
C SER A 20 10.41 5.92 9.21
N VAL A 21 9.95 5.04 8.32
CA VAL A 21 10.83 4.15 7.53
C VAL A 21 11.41 4.91 6.33
N ILE A 22 10.57 5.62 5.58
CA ILE A 22 10.99 6.31 4.33
C ILE A 22 11.91 7.50 4.64
N PHE A 23 11.54 8.35 5.60
CA PHE A 23 12.19 9.61 5.92
C PHE A 23 12.77 9.61 7.34
N ALA A 24 13.43 8.54 7.75
CA ALA A 24 13.93 8.35 9.11
C ALA A 24 14.73 9.56 9.61
N GLU A 25 15.59 10.14 8.76
CA GLU A 25 16.44 11.27 9.11
C GLU A 25 15.65 12.57 9.41
N GLN A 26 14.47 12.71 8.82
CA GLN A 26 13.60 13.88 9.01
C GLN A 26 12.69 13.73 10.24
N MET A 27 12.63 12.53 10.84
CA MET A 27 11.76 12.26 11.98
C MET A 27 12.43 12.63 13.29
N PRO A 28 11.67 13.16 14.28
CA PRO A 28 12.15 13.30 15.65
C PRO A 28 12.65 11.97 16.21
N ALA A 29 13.71 11.97 17.00
CA ALA A 29 14.33 10.75 17.53
C ALA A 29 13.33 9.79 18.21
N LYS A 30 12.32 10.33 18.91
CA LYS A 30 11.28 9.54 19.58
C LYS A 30 10.33 8.80 18.63
N GLN A 31 10.29 9.20 17.35
CA GLN A 31 9.42 8.63 16.31
C GLN A 31 10.20 7.76 15.34
N ARG A 32 11.51 7.61 15.51
CA ARG A 32 12.33 6.73 14.68
C ARG A 32 12.25 5.31 15.21
N PHE A 33 12.22 4.36 14.28
CA PHE A 33 12.43 2.96 14.64
C PHE A 33 13.88 2.71 15.03
N ASN A 34 14.07 1.88 16.05
CA ASN A 34 15.41 1.42 16.44
C ASN A 34 15.82 0.22 15.56
N ILE A 35 16.11 0.52 14.31
CA ILE A 35 16.55 -0.43 13.29
C ILE A 35 17.86 0.06 12.67
N THR A 36 18.66 -0.87 12.14
CA THR A 36 19.88 -0.52 11.41
C THR A 36 19.57 -0.03 10.00
N GLU A 37 20.55 0.56 9.32
CA GLU A 37 20.42 0.93 7.90
C GLU A 37 20.15 -0.31 7.04
N VAL A 38 20.79 -1.45 7.35
CA VAL A 38 20.56 -2.72 6.63
C VAL A 38 19.10 -3.19 6.78
N ASP A 39 18.53 -3.09 7.98
CA ASP A 39 17.12 -3.44 8.21
C ASP A 39 16.20 -2.48 7.45
N ARG A 40 16.53 -1.19 7.42
CA ARG A 40 15.77 -0.19 6.69
C ARG A 40 15.82 -0.46 5.18
N ASP A 41 16.98 -0.74 4.63
CA ASP A 41 17.14 -1.08 3.21
C ASP A 41 16.36 -2.35 2.84
N PHE A 42 16.38 -3.35 3.71
CA PHE A 42 15.55 -4.55 3.57
C PHE A 42 14.05 -4.21 3.50
N LEU A 43 13.56 -3.36 4.42
CA LEU A 43 12.16 -2.93 4.41
C LEU A 43 11.83 -2.16 3.12
N LEU A 44 12.64 -1.20 2.72
CA LEU A 44 12.44 -0.41 1.50
C LEU A 44 12.43 -1.28 0.25
N HIS A 45 13.36 -2.24 0.17
CA HIS A 45 13.41 -3.19 -0.93
C HIS A 45 12.07 -3.94 -1.04
N TRP A 46 11.65 -4.64 0.02
CA TRP A 46 10.47 -5.48 -0.03
C TRP A 46 9.15 -4.71 -0.08
N MET A 47 9.08 -3.53 0.49
CA MET A 47 7.90 -2.67 0.38
C MET A 47 7.69 -2.15 -1.05
N SER A 48 8.75 -2.04 -1.84
CA SER A 48 8.65 -1.53 -3.21
C SER A 48 8.76 -2.60 -4.29
N ALA A 49 9.24 -3.80 -3.96
CA ALA A 49 9.46 -4.87 -4.92
C ALA A 49 8.19 -5.27 -5.68
N HIS A 50 8.36 -5.59 -6.96
CA HIS A 50 7.35 -6.30 -7.74
C HIS A 50 7.53 -7.81 -7.57
N PRO A 51 6.46 -8.61 -7.66
CA PRO A 51 6.57 -10.07 -7.51
C PRO A 51 7.62 -10.72 -8.41
N LYS A 52 7.77 -10.24 -9.65
CA LYS A 52 8.78 -10.74 -10.60
C LYS A 52 10.24 -10.47 -10.18
N GLU A 53 10.48 -9.53 -9.26
CA GLU A 53 11.81 -9.20 -8.76
C GLU A 53 12.27 -10.16 -7.65
N SER A 54 11.35 -11.01 -7.12
CA SER A 54 11.68 -12.03 -6.14
C SER A 54 12.17 -13.31 -6.81
N THR A 55 13.36 -13.76 -6.43
CA THR A 55 13.91 -15.04 -6.87
C THR A 55 13.53 -16.20 -5.94
N TYR A 56 13.29 -15.89 -4.66
CA TYR A 56 12.81 -16.83 -3.67
C TYR A 56 11.99 -16.11 -2.57
N PRO A 57 10.71 -16.50 -2.35
CA PRO A 57 9.97 -17.46 -3.18
C PRO A 57 9.76 -16.94 -4.61
N TYR A 58 9.64 -17.87 -5.57
CA TYR A 58 9.24 -17.53 -6.93
C TYR A 58 7.74 -17.27 -6.97
N TYR A 59 7.34 -16.17 -7.61
CA TYR A 59 5.94 -15.82 -7.81
C TYR A 59 5.53 -16.01 -9.27
N ASP A 60 4.51 -16.81 -9.50
CA ASP A 60 3.88 -16.94 -10.81
C ASP A 60 3.26 -15.61 -11.25
N SER A 61 3.62 -15.11 -12.43
CA SER A 61 3.19 -13.79 -12.92
C SER A 61 1.72 -13.69 -13.30
N VAL A 62 1.01 -14.82 -13.42
CA VAL A 62 -0.43 -14.85 -13.67
C VAL A 62 -1.20 -14.64 -12.37
N ALA A 63 -0.77 -15.30 -11.31
CA ALA A 63 -1.35 -15.17 -9.98
C ALA A 63 -0.88 -13.89 -9.27
N TYR A 64 0.39 -13.49 -9.49
CA TYR A 64 1.04 -12.35 -8.83
C TYR A 64 1.65 -11.42 -9.88
N TRP A 65 0.80 -10.59 -10.50
CA TRP A 65 1.23 -9.63 -11.53
C TRP A 65 2.05 -8.48 -10.93
N ASP A 66 2.75 -7.71 -11.76
CA ASP A 66 3.70 -6.68 -11.31
C ASP A 66 3.12 -5.65 -10.33
N ASN A 67 1.84 -5.30 -10.46
CA ASN A 67 1.16 -4.37 -9.56
C ASN A 67 0.46 -5.06 -8.38
N TYR A 68 0.70 -6.34 -8.16
CA TYR A 68 0.07 -7.05 -7.06
C TYR A 68 0.30 -6.33 -5.73
N CYS A 69 -0.76 -6.07 -4.98
CA CYS A 69 -0.73 -5.31 -3.74
C CYS A 69 -0.21 -3.85 -3.84
N LYS A 70 -0.39 -3.19 -5.00
CA LYS A 70 -0.14 -1.74 -5.18
C LYS A 70 -1.48 -1.05 -5.46
N PHE A 71 -2.37 -0.97 -4.44
CA PHE A 71 -3.77 -0.58 -4.64
C PHE A 71 -3.90 0.90 -5.02
N LEU A 72 -3.19 1.79 -4.34
CA LEU A 72 -3.08 3.19 -4.74
C LEU A 72 -2.35 3.29 -6.07
N LEU A 73 -2.94 3.92 -7.07
CA LEU A 73 -2.65 4.01 -8.50
C LEU A 73 -3.18 2.84 -9.33
N PHE A 74 -2.98 1.58 -8.92
CA PHE A 74 -3.14 0.44 -9.81
C PHE A 74 -4.38 -0.42 -9.53
N GLY A 75 -4.84 -0.51 -8.26
CA GLY A 75 -5.97 -1.37 -7.88
C GLY A 75 -5.68 -2.83 -8.22
N SER A 76 -6.59 -3.45 -8.97
CA SER A 76 -6.43 -4.82 -9.51
C SER A 76 -5.95 -4.85 -10.97
N ASN A 77 -5.39 -3.75 -11.50
CA ASN A 77 -4.89 -3.70 -12.87
C ASN A 77 -3.68 -4.61 -13.07
N LYS A 78 -3.80 -5.56 -13.99
CA LYS A 78 -2.75 -6.57 -14.29
C LYS A 78 -1.68 -6.12 -15.29
N LYS A 79 -1.78 -4.91 -15.85
CA LYS A 79 -0.74 -4.37 -16.72
C LYS A 79 0.48 -4.01 -15.88
N SER A 80 1.67 -4.23 -16.44
CA SER A 80 2.90 -3.77 -15.79
C SER A 80 2.87 -2.26 -15.53
N PRO A 81 3.38 -1.80 -14.37
CA PRO A 81 3.46 -0.39 -14.07
C PRO A 81 4.43 0.32 -15.02
N PRO A 82 4.26 1.62 -15.25
CA PRO A 82 5.28 2.42 -15.91
C PRO A 82 6.62 2.30 -15.14
N PRO A 83 7.76 2.17 -15.86
CA PRO A 83 9.06 1.95 -15.22
C PRO A 83 9.56 3.13 -14.37
N ASN A 84 9.02 4.32 -14.61
CA ASN A 84 9.30 5.54 -13.85
C ASN A 84 8.53 5.63 -12.52
N ILE A 85 7.55 4.75 -12.28
CA ILE A 85 6.75 4.77 -11.04
C ILE A 85 7.19 3.66 -10.09
N ARG A 86 7.51 4.04 -8.85
CA ARG A 86 7.79 3.10 -7.77
C ARG A 86 6.88 3.39 -6.58
N VAL A 87 6.32 2.32 -5.99
CA VAL A 87 5.39 2.42 -4.85
C VAL A 87 5.93 1.62 -3.69
N PHE A 88 6.25 2.31 -2.61
CA PHE A 88 6.64 1.73 -1.32
C PHE A 88 5.40 1.71 -0.44
N ASN A 89 4.85 0.54 -0.16
CA ASN A 89 3.58 0.50 0.54
C ASN A 89 3.40 -0.70 1.47
N LYS A 90 2.37 -0.60 2.29
CA LYS A 90 1.80 -1.70 3.05
C LYS A 90 0.29 -1.67 2.89
N VAL A 91 -0.24 -2.76 2.37
CA VAL A 91 -1.68 -2.95 2.21
C VAL A 91 -2.27 -3.82 3.31
N GLY A 92 -3.59 -3.78 3.42
CA GLY A 92 -4.38 -4.72 4.18
C GLY A 92 -5.77 -4.86 3.59
N ASP A 93 -6.31 -6.07 3.61
CA ASP A 93 -7.68 -6.38 3.28
C ASP A 93 -8.18 -7.49 4.20
N ALA A 94 -9.24 -7.20 4.91
CA ALA A 94 -9.89 -8.17 5.79
C ALA A 94 -11.30 -7.69 6.17
N TYR A 95 -12.23 -8.63 6.24
CA TYR A 95 -13.61 -8.39 6.70
C TYR A 95 -14.33 -7.25 5.96
N GLY A 96 -14.04 -7.07 4.69
CA GLY A 96 -14.57 -6.00 3.88
C GLY A 96 -13.83 -4.66 3.99
N PHE A 97 -12.85 -4.53 4.86
CA PHE A 97 -11.99 -3.35 4.89
C PHE A 97 -10.80 -3.52 3.96
N MET A 98 -10.51 -2.48 3.20
CA MET A 98 -9.27 -2.37 2.43
C MET A 98 -8.52 -1.13 2.84
N LEU A 99 -7.21 -1.21 2.88
CA LEU A 99 -6.34 -0.05 3.10
C LEU A 99 -5.07 -0.15 2.26
N ASP A 100 -4.51 1.00 1.94
CA ASP A 100 -3.16 1.12 1.44
C ASP A 100 -2.52 2.37 2.05
N VAL A 101 -1.29 2.21 2.51
CA VAL A 101 -0.44 3.28 3.01
C VAL A 101 0.81 3.28 2.14
N ALA A 102 0.99 4.31 1.33
CA ALA A 102 1.99 4.32 0.28
C ALA A 102 2.82 5.61 0.25
N TYR A 103 4.09 5.45 -0.12
CA TYR A 103 4.95 6.48 -0.67
C TYR A 103 5.18 6.16 -2.15
N ILE A 104 4.88 7.12 -3.00
CA ILE A 104 4.85 6.97 -4.45
C ILE A 104 5.84 7.93 -5.07
N ILE A 105 6.67 7.43 -5.97
CA ILE A 105 7.65 8.22 -6.71
C ILE A 105 7.36 8.07 -8.21
N ASP A 106 7.35 9.19 -8.90
CA ASP A 106 7.38 9.29 -10.36
C ASP A 106 8.65 10.04 -10.77
N THR A 107 9.64 9.31 -11.22
CA THR A 107 10.96 9.85 -11.55
C THR A 107 10.97 10.68 -12.83
N GLU A 108 10.05 10.41 -13.76
CA GLU A 108 9.94 11.15 -15.02
C GLU A 108 9.36 12.55 -14.79
N ASN A 109 8.28 12.64 -14.03
CA ASN A 109 7.61 13.89 -13.72
C ASN A 109 8.19 14.59 -12.47
N LYS A 110 9.16 13.97 -11.77
CA LYS A 110 9.77 14.49 -10.54
C LYS A 110 8.74 14.76 -9.44
N VAL A 111 7.77 13.88 -9.33
CA VAL A 111 6.71 13.94 -8.33
C VAL A 111 6.92 12.83 -7.31
N GLU A 112 6.81 13.17 -6.05
CA GLU A 112 6.77 12.22 -4.95
C GLU A 112 5.74 12.64 -3.91
N PHE A 113 5.02 11.67 -3.37
CA PHE A 113 4.02 11.96 -2.33
C PHE A 113 3.72 10.74 -1.46
N MET A 114 3.23 11.00 -0.27
CA MET A 114 2.65 9.96 0.59
C MET A 114 1.13 10.06 0.56
N LEU A 115 0.48 8.92 0.47
CA LEU A 115 -0.97 8.80 0.53
C LEU A 115 -1.36 7.57 1.35
N SER A 116 -2.38 7.75 2.18
CA SER A 116 -2.96 6.66 2.97
C SER A 116 -4.47 6.72 2.87
N ALA A 117 -5.08 5.60 2.56
CA ALA A 117 -6.52 5.51 2.44
C ALA A 117 -7.05 4.17 2.95
N THR A 118 -8.26 4.19 3.47
CA THR A 118 -9.02 3.00 3.82
C THR A 118 -10.46 3.14 3.33
N ILE A 119 -11.07 2.02 2.97
CA ILE A 119 -12.47 1.95 2.54
C ILE A 119 -13.11 0.69 3.10
N SER A 120 -14.40 0.76 3.41
CA SER A 120 -15.23 -0.39 3.73
C SER A 120 -15.98 -0.86 2.50
N CYS A 121 -15.84 -2.14 2.16
CA CYS A 121 -16.45 -2.84 1.04
C CYS A 121 -17.28 -4.01 1.55
N ASN A 122 -18.19 -3.76 2.48
CA ASN A 122 -19.08 -4.75 3.11
C ASN A 122 -20.47 -4.15 3.19
N THR A 123 -21.22 -4.19 2.09
CA THR A 123 -22.52 -3.53 1.97
C THR A 123 -23.63 -4.25 2.71
N ASP A 124 -23.55 -5.56 2.91
CA ASP A 124 -24.55 -6.32 3.66
C ASP A 124 -24.29 -6.31 5.18
N GLY A 125 -23.13 -5.82 5.62
CA GLY A 125 -22.75 -5.74 7.03
C GLY A 125 -22.47 -7.08 7.70
N ILE A 126 -22.37 -8.17 6.92
CA ILE A 126 -22.05 -9.49 7.45
C ILE A 126 -20.55 -9.69 7.41
N TYR A 127 -19.94 -9.92 8.57
CA TYR A 127 -18.50 -10.11 8.67
C TYR A 127 -18.13 -11.60 8.67
N ASN A 128 -17.03 -11.94 8.04
CA ASN A 128 -16.46 -13.30 7.96
C ASN A 128 -17.31 -14.28 7.13
N ASP A 129 -17.95 -13.78 6.08
CA ASP A 129 -18.69 -14.57 5.12
C ASP A 129 -18.05 -14.62 3.72
N ASP A 130 -16.88 -13.97 3.59
CA ASP A 130 -16.08 -13.87 2.37
C ASP A 130 -16.80 -13.22 1.17
N LYS A 131 -17.85 -12.39 1.42
CA LYS A 131 -18.60 -11.67 0.39
C LYS A 131 -18.36 -10.17 0.49
N TYR A 132 -17.26 -9.73 -0.05
CA TYR A 132 -16.85 -8.33 0.01
C TYR A 132 -16.65 -7.74 -1.38
N GLU A 133 -17.03 -6.47 -1.55
CA GLU A 133 -16.96 -5.76 -2.83
C GLU A 133 -15.55 -5.21 -3.12
N TYR A 134 -14.50 -5.99 -2.85
CA TYR A 134 -13.12 -5.57 -3.10
C TYR A 134 -12.88 -5.24 -4.57
N GLU A 135 -13.33 -6.13 -5.49
CA GLU A 135 -13.11 -5.96 -6.92
C GLU A 135 -13.96 -4.84 -7.54
N SER A 136 -15.22 -4.71 -7.10
CA SER A 136 -16.16 -3.75 -7.69
C SER A 136 -16.09 -2.35 -7.09
N ILE A 137 -15.64 -2.23 -5.84
CA ILE A 137 -15.61 -0.96 -5.10
C ILE A 137 -14.20 -0.63 -4.62
N GLY A 138 -13.56 -1.53 -3.87
CA GLY A 138 -12.33 -1.25 -3.15
C GLY A 138 -11.16 -0.89 -4.05
N TYR A 139 -10.76 -1.79 -4.95
CA TYR A 139 -9.67 -1.54 -5.89
C TYR A 139 -9.93 -0.36 -6.83
N PRO A 140 -11.11 -0.20 -7.43
CA PRO A 140 -11.41 0.98 -8.26
C PRO A 140 -11.28 2.29 -7.49
N PHE A 141 -11.79 2.34 -6.26
CA PHE A 141 -11.71 3.52 -5.41
C PHE A 141 -10.27 3.90 -5.08
N LEU A 142 -9.47 2.97 -4.54
CA LEU A 142 -8.08 3.24 -4.15
C LEU A 142 -7.23 3.65 -5.35
N ALA A 143 -7.42 2.97 -6.49
CA ALA A 143 -6.72 3.33 -7.72
C ALA A 143 -7.12 4.71 -8.25
N ALA A 144 -8.40 5.05 -8.24
CA ALA A 144 -8.88 6.36 -8.69
C ALA A 144 -8.38 7.49 -7.79
N LEU A 145 -8.41 7.28 -6.46
CA LEU A 145 -7.89 8.23 -5.48
C LEU A 145 -6.40 8.52 -5.71
N GLY A 146 -5.58 7.47 -5.82
CA GLY A 146 -4.15 7.63 -6.06
C GLY A 146 -3.86 8.39 -7.35
N ARG A 147 -4.56 8.05 -8.45
CA ARG A 147 -4.42 8.76 -9.73
C ARG A 147 -4.89 10.21 -9.68
N ALA A 148 -5.96 10.49 -8.93
CA ALA A 148 -6.44 11.87 -8.78
C ALA A 148 -5.42 12.74 -8.06
N VAL A 149 -4.85 12.25 -6.95
CA VAL A 149 -3.77 12.96 -6.24
C VAL A 149 -2.55 13.14 -7.15
N TRP A 150 -2.09 12.07 -7.80
CA TRP A 150 -0.94 12.13 -8.71
C TRP A 150 -1.15 13.15 -9.83
N ALA A 151 -2.35 13.20 -10.44
CA ALA A 151 -2.68 14.14 -11.50
C ALA A 151 -2.72 15.60 -11.02
N THR A 152 -2.96 15.87 -9.73
CA THR A 152 -2.92 17.24 -9.20
C THR A 152 -1.52 17.76 -8.90
N LEU A 153 -0.54 16.84 -8.85
CA LEU A 153 0.85 17.14 -8.54
C LEU A 153 1.72 17.24 -9.81
N ASN A 154 1.21 16.78 -10.95
CA ASN A 154 1.78 16.91 -12.28
C ASN A 154 1.24 18.18 -12.94
#